data_c9aacbbb1011e24af946b4e53c713caa
#
_entry.id   c9aacbbb1011e24af946b4e53c713caa
#
_cell.length_a   1.000
_cell.length_b   1.000
_cell.length_c   1.000
_cell.angle_alpha   90.00
_cell.angle_beta   90.00
_cell.angle_gamma   90.00
#
_symmetry.space_group_name_H-M   'P 1'
#
loop_
_entity.id
_entity.type
_entity.pdbx_description
1 polymer ?
#
loop_
_entity_poly.entity_id
_entity_poly.type
_entity_poly.pdbx_seq_one_letter_code
_entity_poly.pdbx_strand_id
1 'polypeptide(L)'
;LEQSVSLVKLTSSLIQNAQIKTNRLTAIYRSTLSIIEILLSSLGISLDSKEADIKLPGFLFDMNRFYQALLFRFLSENLVGYDVKDEFPLSGMLAYHIQYNPQNRRAATIRPDFAIIKDQQVVALLDAKYRDLWEKSFPRDMMYQLAMYAFSQERPGTATILYPTTNQEAQEAWINVQHPISSDKLAKVVLRPVNLLGIEELINTSNTAYVKREKNIFASKMVFG
;
A
#
# COMPACT_ATOMS: atom_id res chain seq x y z
N LEU A 1 -28.81 -11.47 29.82
CA LEU A 1 -27.89 -11.80 28.70
C LEU A 1 -26.92 -12.93 29.09
N GLU A 2 -26.44 -13.01 30.34
CA GLU A 2 -25.55 -14.09 30.81
C GLU A 2 -26.18 -15.50 30.85
N GLN A 3 -27.49 -15.62 30.86
CA GLN A 3 -28.17 -16.91 30.89
C GLN A 3 -28.31 -17.59 29.52
N SER A 4 -28.01 -16.89 28.42
CA SER A 4 -28.16 -17.40 27.05
C SER A 4 -26.84 -17.58 26.29
N VAL A 5 -25.68 -17.25 26.89
CA VAL A 5 -24.38 -17.32 26.25
C VAL A 5 -23.38 -18.07 27.14
N SER A 6 -22.78 -19.13 26.62
CA SER A 6 -21.72 -19.88 27.32
C SER A 6 -20.37 -19.20 27.12
N LEU A 7 -19.59 -19.10 28.21
CA LEU A 7 -18.18 -18.64 28.14
C LEU A 7 -17.35 -19.75 27.46
N VAL A 8 -16.73 -19.42 26.36
CA VAL A 8 -15.87 -20.32 25.58
C VAL A 8 -14.47 -19.74 25.51
N LYS A 9 -13.45 -20.57 25.75
CA LYS A 9 -12.05 -20.16 25.59
C LYS A 9 -11.78 -19.92 24.09
N LEU A 10 -11.34 -18.70 23.77
CA LEU A 10 -11.06 -18.29 22.39
C LEU A 10 -9.81 -19.01 21.88
N THR A 11 -9.94 -19.77 20.79
CA THR A 11 -8.84 -20.47 20.12
C THR A 11 -8.97 -20.27 18.60
N SER A 12 -7.83 -20.32 17.87
CA SER A 12 -7.84 -20.18 16.40
C SER A 12 -8.73 -21.22 15.72
N SER A 13 -8.75 -22.46 16.22
CA SER A 13 -9.60 -23.52 15.69
C SER A 13 -11.10 -23.23 15.88
N LEU A 14 -11.47 -22.60 16.99
CA LEU A 14 -12.86 -22.20 17.25
C LEU A 14 -13.32 -21.12 16.28
N ILE A 15 -12.45 -20.16 15.96
CA ILE A 15 -12.78 -19.08 15.02
C ILE A 15 -12.88 -19.61 13.60
N GLN A 16 -11.95 -20.45 13.17
CA GLN A 16 -12.02 -21.10 11.86
C GLN A 16 -13.30 -21.93 11.71
N ASN A 17 -13.68 -22.69 12.73
CA ASN A 17 -14.94 -23.42 12.75
C ASN A 17 -16.16 -22.48 12.69
N ALA A 18 -16.11 -21.34 13.37
CA ALA A 18 -17.20 -20.35 13.32
C ALA A 18 -17.28 -19.70 11.91
N GLN A 19 -16.15 -19.43 11.26
CA GLN A 19 -16.11 -18.91 9.89
C GLN A 19 -16.69 -19.89 8.87
N ILE A 20 -16.35 -21.18 8.99
CA ILE A 20 -16.89 -22.25 8.12
C ILE A 20 -18.41 -22.39 8.27
N LYS A 21 -18.91 -22.22 9.49
CA LYS A 21 -20.35 -22.30 9.79
C LYS A 21 -21.16 -21.06 9.46
N THR A 22 -20.51 -19.98 8.97
CA THR A 22 -21.24 -18.77 8.55
C THR A 22 -22.10 -19.06 7.32
N ASN A 23 -23.38 -18.78 7.43
CA ASN A 23 -24.38 -18.88 6.37
C ASN A 23 -24.86 -17.48 5.93
N ARG A 24 -25.85 -17.41 5.05
CA ARG A 24 -26.38 -16.14 4.51
C ARG A 24 -26.90 -15.20 5.63
N LEU A 25 -27.47 -15.74 6.71
CA LEU A 25 -28.01 -14.95 7.83
C LEU A 25 -26.92 -14.45 8.77
N THR A 26 -25.82 -15.19 8.89
CA THR A 26 -24.68 -14.86 9.77
C THR A 26 -23.49 -14.27 9.03
N ALA A 27 -23.61 -14.02 7.71
CA ALA A 27 -22.54 -13.46 6.89
C ALA A 27 -22.02 -12.10 7.39
N ILE A 28 -22.86 -11.33 8.08
CA ILE A 28 -22.50 -10.05 8.71
C ILE A 28 -21.36 -10.18 9.73
N TYR A 29 -21.24 -11.34 10.40
CA TYR A 29 -20.20 -11.59 11.39
C TYR A 29 -18.87 -12.03 10.80
N ARG A 30 -18.77 -12.28 9.48
CA ARG A 30 -17.56 -12.79 8.84
C ARG A 30 -16.39 -11.81 8.98
N SER A 31 -16.63 -10.52 8.79
CA SER A 31 -15.62 -9.49 8.96
C SER A 31 -15.11 -9.40 10.40
N THR A 32 -16.01 -9.50 11.37
CA THR A 32 -15.68 -9.52 12.81
C THR A 32 -14.84 -10.73 13.17
N LEU A 33 -15.21 -11.93 12.69
CA LEU A 33 -14.45 -13.16 12.92
C LEU A 33 -13.05 -13.08 12.31
N SER A 34 -12.89 -12.46 11.14
CA SER A 34 -11.58 -12.24 10.53
C SER A 34 -10.70 -11.29 11.34
N ILE A 35 -11.27 -10.23 11.90
CA ILE A 35 -10.56 -9.32 12.81
C ILE A 35 -10.11 -10.07 14.07
N ILE A 36 -10.98 -10.86 14.68
CA ILE A 36 -10.66 -11.66 15.87
C ILE A 36 -9.55 -12.68 15.55
N GLU A 37 -9.56 -13.31 14.37
CA GLU A 37 -8.51 -14.22 13.93
C GLU A 37 -7.16 -13.50 13.78
N ILE A 38 -7.14 -12.31 13.19
CA ILE A 38 -5.95 -11.46 13.10
C ILE A 38 -5.43 -11.11 14.48
N LEU A 39 -6.29 -10.72 15.41
CA LEU A 39 -5.92 -10.39 16.78
C LEU A 39 -5.35 -11.58 17.54
N LEU A 40 -5.86 -12.78 17.32
CA LEU A 40 -5.35 -14.02 17.94
C LEU A 40 -4.05 -14.51 17.31
N SER A 41 -3.89 -14.36 15.99
CA SER A 41 -2.66 -14.76 15.28
C SER A 41 -1.52 -13.77 15.51
N SER A 42 -1.84 -12.52 15.82
CA SER A 42 -0.88 -11.46 16.21
C SER A 42 -0.46 -11.64 17.66
N LEU A 43 -0.03 -12.83 18.07
CA LEU A 43 0.37 -13.15 19.44
C LEU A 43 1.44 -12.19 19.95
N GLY A 44 0.99 -11.22 20.58
CA GLY A 44 1.32 -10.44 21.69
C GLY A 44 2.77 -10.05 21.87
N ILE A 45 3.14 -8.83 21.46
CA ILE A 45 4.09 -8.08 22.25
C ILE A 45 3.33 -7.61 23.51
N SER A 46 3.62 -8.28 24.62
CA SER A 46 3.15 -7.82 25.95
C SER A 46 3.85 -6.52 26.27
N LEU A 47 3.12 -5.43 26.36
CA LEU A 47 3.64 -4.19 26.96
C LEU A 47 3.68 -4.42 28.46
N ASP A 48 4.84 -4.83 28.99
CA ASP A 48 5.09 -4.85 30.43
C ASP A 48 5.17 -3.40 30.93
N SER A 49 4.04 -2.88 31.39
CA SER A 49 4.05 -1.70 32.24
C SER A 49 4.32 -2.15 33.68
N LYS A 50 5.42 -1.68 34.26
CA LYS A 50 5.89 -2.05 35.61
C LYS A 50 4.96 -1.67 36.79
N GLU A 51 3.80 -1.09 36.50
CA GLU A 51 2.91 -0.53 37.54
C GLU A 51 1.45 -1.00 37.51
N ALA A 52 1.08 -1.89 36.57
CA ALA A 52 -0.28 -2.47 36.62
C ALA A 52 -0.21 -3.93 36.19
N ASP A 53 -0.78 -4.80 37.03
CA ASP A 53 -0.97 -6.25 36.78
C ASP A 53 -1.91 -6.57 35.59
N ILE A 54 -2.14 -5.62 34.70
CA ILE A 54 -2.98 -5.78 33.50
C ILE A 54 -2.07 -6.03 32.31
N LYS A 55 -1.86 -7.30 31.97
CA LYS A 55 -1.28 -7.71 30.69
C LYS A 55 -2.28 -7.42 29.57
N LEU A 56 -2.19 -6.26 28.95
CA LEU A 56 -2.92 -5.99 27.72
C LEU A 56 -2.22 -6.72 26.57
N PRO A 57 -2.91 -7.60 25.82
CA PRO A 57 -2.35 -8.18 24.62
C PRO A 57 -2.13 -7.07 23.60
N GLY A 58 -0.86 -6.70 23.41
CA GLY A 58 -0.46 -5.81 22.32
C GLY A 58 -0.43 -6.62 21.02
N PHE A 59 -0.88 -6.03 19.93
CA PHE A 59 -0.64 -6.58 18.61
C PHE A 59 0.10 -5.56 17.75
N LEU A 60 1.06 -6.07 16.98
CA LEU A 60 1.78 -5.26 16.01
C LEU A 60 1.08 -5.37 14.67
N PHE A 61 0.60 -4.25 14.16
CA PHE A 61 -0.03 -4.15 12.87
C PHE A 61 0.94 -3.52 11.86
N ASP A 62 1.23 -4.21 10.77
CA ASP A 62 2.06 -3.66 9.70
C ASP A 62 1.26 -2.65 8.88
N MET A 63 1.37 -1.38 9.28
CA MET A 63 0.67 -0.28 8.63
C MET A 63 1.15 -0.03 7.19
N ASN A 64 2.39 -0.38 6.83
CA ASN A 64 2.84 -0.27 5.44
C ASN A 64 2.09 -1.27 4.56
N ARG A 65 2.02 -2.53 4.97
CA ARG A 65 1.27 -3.57 4.23
C ARG A 65 -0.22 -3.25 4.16
N PHE A 66 -0.80 -2.75 5.25
CA PHE A 66 -2.20 -2.34 5.26
C PHE A 66 -2.46 -1.19 4.27
N TYR A 67 -1.63 -0.15 4.31
CA TYR A 67 -1.76 1.00 3.44
C TYR A 67 -1.59 0.61 1.97
N GLN A 68 -0.60 -0.21 1.66
CA GLN A 68 -0.39 -0.76 0.32
C GLN A 68 -1.62 -1.56 -0.16
N ALA A 69 -2.17 -2.46 0.67
CA ALA A 69 -3.36 -3.22 0.33
C ALA A 69 -4.60 -2.34 0.14
N LEU A 70 -4.77 -1.30 0.98
CA LEU A 70 -5.85 -0.32 0.85
C LEU A 70 -5.78 0.41 -0.49
N LEU A 71 -4.60 0.94 -0.84
CA LEU A 71 -4.40 1.66 -2.10
C LEU A 71 -4.57 0.74 -3.30
N PHE A 72 -4.00 -0.47 -3.26
CA PHE A 72 -4.17 -1.45 -4.33
C PHE A 72 -5.64 -1.73 -4.62
N ARG A 73 -6.40 -2.02 -3.57
CA ARG A 73 -7.84 -2.28 -3.69
C ARG A 73 -8.60 -1.07 -4.21
N PHE A 74 -8.34 0.11 -3.64
CA PHE A 74 -9.02 1.34 -4.05
C PHE A 74 -8.75 1.68 -5.52
N LEU A 75 -7.49 1.60 -5.96
CA LEU A 75 -7.10 1.84 -7.35
C LEU A 75 -7.71 0.79 -8.29
N SER A 76 -7.62 -0.51 -7.96
CA SER A 76 -8.14 -1.60 -8.78
C SER A 76 -9.67 -1.51 -8.98
N GLU A 77 -10.40 -1.05 -7.96
CA GLU A 77 -11.87 -0.94 -8.03
C GLU A 77 -12.34 0.36 -8.73
N ASN A 78 -11.51 1.41 -8.74
CA ASN A 78 -12.00 2.75 -9.12
C ASN A 78 -11.23 3.41 -10.27
N LEU A 79 -10.08 2.91 -10.70
CA LEU A 79 -9.32 3.45 -11.83
C LEU A 79 -9.82 2.83 -13.14
N VAL A 80 -10.87 3.42 -13.71
CA VAL A 80 -11.53 2.88 -14.90
C VAL A 80 -10.65 2.99 -16.15
N GLY A 81 -10.56 1.89 -16.91
CA GLY A 81 -9.79 1.82 -18.17
C GLY A 81 -8.31 1.53 -17.99
N TYR A 82 -7.89 1.16 -16.79
CA TYR A 82 -6.51 0.76 -16.48
C TYR A 82 -6.52 -0.56 -15.70
N ASP A 83 -5.44 -1.33 -15.87
CA ASP A 83 -5.16 -2.51 -15.06
C ASP A 83 -4.11 -2.15 -14.02
N VAL A 84 -4.35 -2.49 -12.75
CA VAL A 84 -3.46 -2.22 -11.63
C VAL A 84 -2.80 -3.53 -11.23
N LYS A 85 -1.47 -3.60 -11.29
CA LYS A 85 -0.68 -4.76 -10.85
C LYS A 85 0.10 -4.40 -9.61
N ASP A 86 0.03 -5.26 -8.59
CA ASP A 86 0.85 -5.18 -7.38
C ASP A 86 2.20 -5.89 -7.58
N GLU A 87 3.20 -5.45 -6.83
CA GLU A 87 4.56 -6.02 -6.83
C GLU A 87 5.12 -6.33 -8.24
N PHE A 88 4.88 -5.44 -9.20
CA PHE A 88 5.22 -5.66 -10.61
C PHE A 88 6.73 -5.80 -10.83
N PRO A 89 7.24 -6.95 -11.33
CA PRO A 89 8.68 -7.16 -11.49
C PRO A 89 9.21 -6.41 -12.72
N LEU A 90 10.15 -5.48 -12.52
CA LEU A 90 10.93 -4.86 -13.59
C LEU A 90 12.06 -5.81 -14.00
N SER A 91 11.68 -6.90 -14.69
CA SER A 91 12.59 -7.96 -15.09
C SER A 91 13.61 -7.47 -16.11
N GLY A 92 14.88 -7.89 -15.94
CA GLY A 92 15.95 -7.54 -16.88
C GLY A 92 16.54 -6.15 -16.72
N MET A 93 16.00 -5.29 -15.83
CA MET A 93 16.57 -3.96 -15.58
C MET A 93 17.98 -4.02 -14.99
N LEU A 94 18.25 -5.00 -14.15
CA LEU A 94 19.57 -5.28 -13.60
C LEU A 94 20.03 -6.65 -14.07
N ALA A 95 21.25 -6.74 -14.57
CA ALA A 95 21.88 -7.99 -14.98
C ALA A 95 23.37 -7.97 -14.65
N TYR A 96 23.92 -9.11 -14.23
CA TYR A 96 25.35 -9.27 -14.17
C TYR A 96 25.94 -9.39 -15.58
N HIS A 97 27.10 -8.76 -15.79
CA HIS A 97 27.84 -8.98 -17.02
C HIS A 97 28.36 -10.44 -17.09
N ILE A 98 28.13 -11.13 -18.19
CA ILE A 98 28.39 -12.57 -18.33
C ILE A 98 29.83 -12.94 -17.95
N GLN A 99 30.82 -12.15 -18.39
CA GLN A 99 32.23 -12.40 -18.14
C GLN A 99 32.68 -12.03 -16.72
N TYR A 100 31.87 -11.25 -15.98
CA TYR A 100 32.21 -10.72 -14.66
C TYR A 100 31.26 -11.19 -13.56
N ASN A 101 30.73 -12.38 -13.69
CA ASN A 101 29.90 -13.04 -12.67
C ASN A 101 30.47 -14.41 -12.27
N PRO A 102 31.64 -14.46 -11.61
CA PRO A 102 32.35 -15.71 -11.33
C PRO A 102 31.58 -16.66 -10.41
N GLN A 103 30.62 -16.14 -9.62
CA GLN A 103 29.77 -16.91 -8.71
C GLN A 103 28.41 -17.24 -9.30
N ASN A 104 28.15 -16.90 -10.56
CA ASN A 104 26.88 -17.10 -11.25
C ASN A 104 25.67 -16.60 -10.44
N ARG A 105 25.81 -15.44 -9.82
CA ARG A 105 24.74 -14.81 -9.00
C ARG A 105 23.63 -14.28 -9.88
N ARG A 106 22.41 -14.35 -9.38
CA ARG A 106 21.25 -13.69 -10.00
C ARG A 106 21.21 -12.22 -9.58
N ALA A 107 20.95 -11.33 -10.52
CA ALA A 107 20.69 -9.93 -10.21
C ALA A 107 19.38 -9.76 -9.44
N ALA A 108 19.32 -8.74 -8.59
CA ALA A 108 18.10 -8.38 -7.90
C ALA A 108 17.02 -7.93 -8.90
N THR A 109 15.79 -8.32 -8.65
CA THR A 109 14.63 -7.82 -9.40
C THR A 109 14.03 -6.65 -8.63
N ILE A 110 13.95 -5.51 -9.26
CA ILE A 110 13.31 -4.31 -8.71
C ILE A 110 11.79 -4.47 -8.87
N ARG A 111 11.03 -4.11 -7.83
CA ARG A 111 9.57 -4.25 -7.82
C ARG A 111 8.93 -3.00 -7.21
N PRO A 112 8.31 -2.13 -8.02
CA PRO A 112 7.41 -1.12 -7.50
C PRO A 112 6.16 -1.77 -6.89
N ASP A 113 5.58 -1.10 -5.90
CA ASP A 113 4.37 -1.59 -5.24
C ASP A 113 3.21 -1.69 -6.23
N PHE A 114 3.08 -0.72 -7.15
CA PHE A 114 2.06 -0.78 -8.21
C PHE A 114 2.62 -0.39 -9.58
N ALA A 115 2.17 -1.11 -10.60
CA ALA A 115 2.26 -0.69 -12.00
C ALA A 115 0.86 -0.47 -12.55
N ILE A 116 0.65 0.69 -13.16
CA ILE A 116 -0.59 1.02 -13.86
C ILE A 116 -0.39 0.73 -15.34
N ILE A 117 -1.24 -0.11 -15.89
CA ILE A 117 -1.13 -0.60 -17.26
C ILE A 117 -2.33 -0.13 -18.07
N LYS A 118 -2.07 0.38 -19.26
CA LYS A 118 -3.08 0.69 -20.27
C LYS A 118 -2.59 0.15 -21.60
N ASP A 119 -3.47 -0.54 -22.35
CA ASP A 119 -3.15 -1.09 -23.66
C ASP A 119 -1.84 -1.91 -23.67
N GLN A 120 -1.64 -2.74 -22.62
CA GLN A 120 -0.45 -3.56 -22.37
C GLN A 120 0.85 -2.78 -22.10
N GLN A 121 0.79 -1.46 -21.97
CA GLN A 121 1.93 -0.61 -21.65
C GLN A 121 1.86 -0.11 -20.20
N VAL A 122 3.00 -0.09 -19.52
CA VAL A 122 3.12 0.52 -18.20
C VAL A 122 3.10 2.04 -18.36
N VAL A 123 2.04 2.68 -17.86
CA VAL A 123 1.86 4.14 -17.94
C VAL A 123 2.23 4.88 -16.68
N ALA A 124 2.29 4.20 -15.53
CA ALA A 124 2.78 4.76 -14.28
C ALA A 124 3.35 3.67 -13.36
N LEU A 125 4.39 4.02 -12.60
CA LEU A 125 4.95 3.22 -11.52
C LEU A 125 4.80 3.98 -10.20
N LEU A 126 4.21 3.30 -9.21
CA LEU A 126 3.89 3.89 -7.92
C LEU A 126 4.48 3.05 -6.79
N ASP A 127 4.89 3.73 -5.73
CA ASP A 127 5.32 3.13 -4.48
C ASP A 127 4.45 3.67 -3.34
N ALA A 128 4.04 2.83 -2.40
CA ALA A 128 3.19 3.21 -1.28
C ALA A 128 3.98 3.13 0.02
N LYS A 129 4.10 4.23 0.73
CA LYS A 129 4.81 4.27 2.03
C LYS A 129 3.94 4.91 3.09
N TYR A 130 3.67 4.17 4.17
CA TYR A 130 2.96 4.68 5.34
C TYR A 130 3.87 5.57 6.17
N ARG A 131 4.20 6.73 5.61
CA ARG A 131 5.00 7.77 6.25
C ARG A 131 4.56 9.12 5.70
N ASP A 132 4.06 10.00 6.54
CA ASP A 132 3.72 11.35 6.11
C ASP A 132 5.00 12.10 5.69
N LEU A 133 5.15 12.31 4.38
CA LEU A 133 6.30 12.99 3.78
C LEU A 133 6.09 14.51 3.68
N TRP A 134 4.90 15.01 4.03
CA TRP A 134 4.66 16.43 4.23
C TRP A 134 5.31 16.91 5.53
N GLU A 135 5.12 16.13 6.59
CA GLU A 135 5.64 16.45 7.93
C GLU A 135 7.09 15.95 8.14
N LYS A 136 7.51 14.94 7.42
CA LYS A 136 8.79 14.26 7.61
C LYS A 136 9.66 14.34 6.35
N SER A 137 10.97 14.51 6.56
CA SER A 137 11.93 14.51 5.47
C SER A 137 11.89 13.22 4.64
N PHE A 138 12.11 13.38 3.34
CA PHE A 138 12.18 12.27 2.39
C PHE A 138 13.49 11.49 2.54
N PRO A 139 13.46 10.17 2.84
CA PRO A 139 14.66 9.37 3.05
C PRO A 139 15.44 9.13 1.75
N ARG A 140 16.77 9.07 1.87
CA ARG A 140 17.67 8.91 0.72
C ARG A 140 17.50 7.56 0.02
N ASP A 141 17.28 6.49 0.77
CA ASP A 141 17.05 5.14 0.24
C ASP A 141 15.80 5.06 -0.61
N MET A 142 14.71 5.70 -0.18
CA MET A 142 13.48 5.83 -0.99
C MET A 142 13.73 6.62 -2.28
N MET A 143 14.57 7.67 -2.24
CA MET A 143 14.95 8.43 -3.43
C MET A 143 15.63 7.54 -4.46
N TYR A 144 16.60 6.73 -4.04
CA TYR A 144 17.31 5.83 -4.96
C TYR A 144 16.37 4.79 -5.56
N GLN A 145 15.47 4.23 -4.76
CA GLN A 145 14.47 3.28 -5.22
C GLN A 145 13.57 3.89 -6.31
N LEU A 146 13.02 5.07 -6.06
CA LEU A 146 12.14 5.77 -7.00
C LEU A 146 12.88 6.24 -8.26
N ALA A 147 14.13 6.69 -8.13
CA ALA A 147 14.95 7.03 -9.28
C ALA A 147 15.14 5.81 -10.20
N MET A 148 15.39 4.63 -9.62
CA MET A 148 15.48 3.38 -10.39
C MET A 148 14.16 3.03 -11.08
N TYR A 149 13.01 3.21 -10.43
CA TYR A 149 11.71 3.02 -11.09
C TYR A 149 11.53 3.98 -12.26
N ALA A 150 11.86 5.26 -12.07
CA ALA A 150 11.76 6.26 -13.13
C ALA A 150 12.69 5.94 -14.31
N PHE A 151 13.90 5.44 -14.07
CA PHE A 151 14.82 5.02 -15.14
C PHE A 151 14.34 3.82 -15.95
N SER A 152 13.42 3.01 -15.43
CA SER A 152 12.82 1.91 -16.20
C SER A 152 11.80 2.36 -17.24
N GLN A 153 11.38 3.62 -17.19
CA GLN A 153 10.42 4.23 -18.10
C GLN A 153 11.14 4.94 -19.26
N GLU A 154 10.37 5.29 -20.31
CA GLU A 154 10.90 6.15 -21.37
C GLU A 154 11.35 7.51 -20.81
N ARG A 155 12.46 8.03 -21.32
CA ARG A 155 13.10 9.27 -20.80
C ARG A 155 12.38 10.53 -21.26
N PRO A 156 12.15 11.48 -20.33
CA PRO A 156 12.42 11.44 -18.89
C PRO A 156 11.33 10.68 -18.14
N GLY A 157 11.65 9.48 -17.61
CA GLY A 157 10.72 8.65 -16.88
C GLY A 157 10.25 9.26 -15.55
N THR A 158 9.10 8.83 -15.07
CA THR A 158 8.51 9.31 -13.82
C THR A 158 8.15 8.15 -12.90
N ALA A 159 8.48 8.26 -11.62
CA ALA A 159 7.97 7.38 -10.58
C ALA A 159 7.34 8.21 -9.46
N THR A 160 6.25 7.72 -8.89
CA THR A 160 5.50 8.45 -7.86
C THR A 160 5.47 7.67 -6.57
N ILE A 161 5.71 8.35 -5.43
CA ILE A 161 5.43 7.80 -4.12
C ILE A 161 4.11 8.36 -3.61
N LEU A 162 3.22 7.46 -3.18
CA LEU A 162 1.96 7.77 -2.52
C LEU A 162 2.16 7.68 -1.01
N TYR A 163 1.98 8.80 -0.30
CA TYR A 163 2.12 8.84 1.14
C TYR A 163 0.83 9.33 1.81
N PRO A 164 0.45 8.77 2.97
CA PRO A 164 -0.76 9.17 3.66
C PRO A 164 -0.57 10.52 4.34
N THR A 165 -1.60 11.35 4.32
CA THR A 165 -1.66 12.56 5.12
C THR A 165 -3.10 12.87 5.53
N THR A 166 -3.26 13.54 6.66
CA THR A 166 -4.51 14.16 7.09
C THR A 166 -4.48 15.68 6.95
N ASN A 167 -3.32 16.23 6.56
CA ASN A 167 -3.16 17.66 6.33
C ASN A 167 -3.78 18.05 4.98
N GLN A 168 -4.77 18.96 5.03
CA GLN A 168 -5.48 19.43 3.83
C GLN A 168 -4.64 20.39 2.97
N GLU A 169 -3.58 20.96 3.52
CA GLU A 169 -2.67 21.87 2.80
C GLU A 169 -1.54 21.12 2.09
N ALA A 170 -1.42 19.80 2.30
CA ALA A 170 -0.38 18.99 1.69
C ALA A 170 -0.48 19.03 0.16
N GLN A 171 0.63 19.36 -0.47
CA GLN A 171 0.76 19.50 -1.92
C GLN A 171 1.77 18.51 -2.48
N GLU A 172 1.63 18.22 -3.75
CA GLU A 172 2.57 17.41 -4.50
C GLU A 172 3.94 18.11 -4.61
N ALA A 173 5.01 17.36 -4.38
CA ALA A 173 6.37 17.83 -4.57
C ALA A 173 7.08 17.02 -5.66
N TRP A 174 7.90 17.70 -6.47
CA TRP A 174 8.64 17.09 -7.57
C TRP A 174 10.14 17.20 -7.36
N ILE A 175 10.85 16.11 -7.58
CA ILE A 175 12.28 16.04 -7.52
C ILE A 175 12.79 15.64 -8.90
N ASN A 176 13.56 16.51 -9.53
CA ASN A 176 14.21 16.21 -10.80
C ASN A 176 15.53 15.48 -10.54
N VAL A 177 15.71 14.32 -11.13
CA VAL A 177 17.00 13.64 -11.23
C VAL A 177 17.68 14.19 -12.49
N GLN A 178 18.82 14.85 -12.32
CA GLN A 178 19.51 15.55 -13.39
C GLN A 178 20.95 15.06 -13.54
N HIS A 179 21.49 15.19 -14.73
CA HIS A 179 22.90 14.97 -14.94
C HIS A 179 23.70 16.11 -14.27
N PRO A 180 24.70 15.79 -13.41
CA PRO A 180 25.34 16.79 -12.56
C PRO A 180 26.15 17.88 -13.32
N ILE A 181 26.50 17.60 -14.57
CA ILE A 181 27.30 18.53 -15.39
C ILE A 181 26.42 19.26 -16.42
N SER A 182 25.64 18.52 -17.21
CA SER A 182 24.81 19.11 -18.29
C SER A 182 23.45 19.64 -17.81
N SER A 183 23.05 19.32 -16.59
CA SER A 183 21.70 19.62 -16.04
C SER A 183 20.53 19.02 -16.82
N ASP A 184 20.82 18.08 -17.72
CA ASP A 184 19.76 17.36 -18.45
C ASP A 184 18.87 16.56 -17.50
N LYS A 185 17.58 16.66 -17.71
CA LYS A 185 16.59 15.89 -16.92
C LYS A 185 16.65 14.42 -17.32
N LEU A 186 17.04 13.56 -16.40
CA LEU A 186 17.14 12.12 -16.58
C LEU A 186 15.86 11.39 -16.14
N ALA A 187 15.26 11.85 -15.05
CA ALA A 187 14.05 11.29 -14.48
C ALA A 187 13.34 12.30 -13.55
N LYS A 188 12.11 11.99 -13.17
CA LYS A 188 11.32 12.74 -12.22
C LYS A 188 10.77 11.82 -11.13
N VAL A 189 10.93 12.22 -9.88
CA VAL A 189 10.29 11.59 -8.74
C VAL A 189 9.22 12.52 -8.21
N VAL A 190 8.01 11.99 -8.02
CA VAL A 190 6.84 12.72 -7.55
C VAL A 190 6.48 12.23 -6.15
N LEU A 191 6.38 13.15 -5.20
CA LEU A 191 5.87 12.89 -3.85
C LEU A 191 4.43 13.37 -3.82
N ARG A 192 3.48 12.42 -3.76
CA ARG A 192 2.06 12.73 -3.86
C ARG A 192 1.32 12.40 -2.58
N PRO A 193 0.70 13.40 -1.92
CA PRO A 193 -0.11 13.18 -0.75
C PRO A 193 -1.41 12.45 -1.09
N VAL A 194 -1.79 11.50 -0.26
CA VAL A 194 -3.08 10.81 -0.31
C VAL A 194 -3.86 11.21 0.92
N ASN A 195 -4.92 11.98 0.74
CA ASN A 195 -5.80 12.39 1.83
C ASN A 195 -6.60 11.20 2.34
N LEU A 196 -6.24 10.70 3.54
CA LEU A 196 -6.91 9.54 4.15
C LEU A 196 -8.36 9.83 4.52
N LEU A 197 -8.68 11.05 4.96
CA LEU A 197 -10.05 11.44 5.29
C LEU A 197 -10.94 11.43 4.04
N GLY A 198 -10.39 11.86 2.90
CA GLY A 198 -11.09 11.79 1.61
C GLY A 198 -11.37 10.34 1.17
N ILE A 199 -10.42 9.42 1.37
CA ILE A 199 -10.65 7.98 1.09
C ILE A 199 -11.73 7.42 2.03
N GLU A 200 -11.65 7.73 3.32
CA GLU A 200 -12.64 7.28 4.31
C GLU A 200 -14.04 7.74 3.96
N GLU A 201 -14.23 9.02 3.62
CA GLU A 201 -15.51 9.58 3.21
C GLU A 201 -16.06 8.86 1.96
N LEU A 202 -15.22 8.67 0.94
CA LEU A 202 -15.61 7.98 -0.28
C LEU A 202 -15.99 6.51 -0.05
N ILE A 203 -15.31 5.80 0.87
CA ILE A 203 -15.60 4.39 1.18
C ILE A 203 -16.93 4.28 1.94
N ASN A 204 -17.18 5.16 2.90
CA ASN A 204 -18.35 5.13 3.78
C ASN A 204 -19.63 5.65 3.11
N THR A 205 -19.52 6.39 2.01
CA THR A 205 -20.68 6.94 1.31
C THR A 205 -21.36 5.89 0.43
N SER A 206 -22.70 5.91 0.39
CA SER A 206 -23.49 5.02 -0.44
C SER A 206 -23.06 5.04 -1.91
N ASN A 207 -22.95 3.87 -2.53
CA ASN A 207 -22.36 3.69 -3.86
C ASN A 207 -23.30 4.15 -5.02
N THR A 208 -23.59 5.44 -5.06
CA THR A 208 -24.36 6.08 -6.15
C THR A 208 -23.47 6.29 -7.40
N ALA A 209 -24.08 6.58 -8.56
CA ALA A 209 -23.34 6.89 -9.78
C ALA A 209 -22.41 8.12 -9.59
N TYR A 210 -22.85 9.11 -8.81
CA TYR A 210 -22.04 10.27 -8.44
C TYR A 210 -20.79 9.86 -7.64
N VAL A 211 -20.97 9.07 -6.59
CA VAL A 211 -19.86 8.61 -5.74
C VAL A 211 -18.87 7.74 -6.51
N LYS A 212 -19.34 6.90 -7.44
CA LYS A 212 -18.45 6.14 -8.34
C LYS A 212 -17.58 7.04 -9.20
N ARG A 213 -18.14 8.12 -9.71
CA ARG A 213 -17.40 9.13 -10.47
C ARG A 213 -16.37 9.83 -9.62
N GLU A 214 -16.71 10.24 -8.40
CA GLU A 214 -15.77 10.87 -7.47
C GLU A 214 -14.63 9.92 -7.08
N LYS A 215 -14.92 8.64 -6.82
CA LYS A 215 -13.89 7.62 -6.58
C LYS A 215 -12.94 7.47 -7.77
N ASN A 216 -13.46 7.48 -9.00
CA ASN A 216 -12.62 7.41 -10.20
C ASN A 216 -11.74 8.67 -10.35
N ILE A 217 -12.30 9.86 -10.13
CA ILE A 217 -11.53 11.11 -10.17
C ILE A 217 -10.42 11.08 -9.12
N PHE A 218 -10.74 10.66 -7.89
CA PHE A 218 -9.75 10.55 -6.82
C PHE A 218 -8.65 9.54 -7.15
N ALA A 219 -9.01 8.35 -7.65
CA ALA A 219 -8.06 7.34 -8.10
C ALA A 219 -7.16 7.87 -9.23
N SER A 220 -7.73 8.58 -10.20
CA SER A 220 -6.98 9.19 -11.30
C SER A 220 -6.00 10.26 -10.81
N LYS A 221 -6.41 11.09 -9.85
CA LYS A 221 -5.52 12.07 -9.21
C LYS A 221 -4.38 11.41 -8.43
N MET A 222 -4.63 10.27 -7.77
CA MET A 222 -3.56 9.54 -7.10
C MET A 222 -2.50 9.02 -8.08
N VAL A 223 -2.89 8.69 -9.31
CA VAL A 223 -1.97 8.13 -10.30
C VAL A 223 -1.32 9.20 -11.16
N PHE A 224 -2.09 10.15 -11.66
CA PHE A 224 -1.64 11.08 -12.71
C PHE A 224 -1.45 12.53 -12.22
N GLY A 225 -2.06 12.93 -11.08
CA GLY A 225 -2.06 14.30 -10.55
C GLY A 225 -3.28 15.10 -10.91
#